data_8f01f3d9e2b49242275e558725448100
#
_entry.id   8f01f3d9e2b49242275e558725448100
#
_cell.length_a   1.000
_cell.length_b   1.000
_cell.length_c   1.000
_cell.angle_alpha   90.00
_cell.angle_beta   90.00
_cell.angle_gamma   90.00
#
_symmetry.space_group_name_H-M   'P 1'
#
loop_
_entity.id
_entity.type
_entity.pdbx_description
1 polymer ?
#
loop_
_entity_poly.entity_id
_entity_poly.type
_entity_poly.pdbx_seq_one_letter_code
_entity_poly.pdbx_strand_id
1 'polypeptide(L)'
;MSLRLLPLLGLTGFAALAGRAETADTVFIEAESLASHGGWKLDTVFTNLVGSPYLLAHGLGKPVGDATGTVRIPAAGEYRVWVRTKDWVAHWKAPGTPGRFQLIVNGQPVAAEFGNQGAEWHWQAGGKVTLPAGDVKLALHDLTGFAGRADAIVFSKDAAFTPPEGEALVAARSKWNSPQGPEDQGEFDLVVVGGGYGGLGAALSGARQSLKVAFIQDRFVLGGNGSSEVGVWAMGGTTRGKYPHLGEIIEEIADRSPDSPGRVDSFGDELKEKIVRAEKNISLFLGHFATGVVMDGNRIAAVKAIDVRTGRQRVFRAKFVADTTGHGWVGAYAGADFRQEPDKRMGMSNMWFYQDAAEPTTWPATPWALPLALGDFPPLQKSKSALDDKPFMKAEWFWESGFDKDPIKDLEYIRDWNFRAIYGAFSALKNGPEHAKYAQADLKWASHVGGPRESRLLTGDIIL
;
A
#
# COMPACT_ATOMS: atom_id res chain seq x y z
N MET A 1 30.66 13.71 47.81
CA MET A 1 29.36 13.46 47.13
C MET A 1 29.67 12.63 45.88
N SER A 2 29.45 11.35 45.96
CA SER A 2 29.87 10.38 44.92
C SER A 2 28.69 10.13 43.97
N LEU A 3 28.84 10.53 42.72
CA LEU A 3 27.87 10.22 41.64
C LEU A 3 28.06 8.75 41.23
N ARG A 4 27.05 7.93 41.46
CA ARG A 4 26.96 6.59 40.89
C ARG A 4 26.40 6.65 39.47
N LEU A 5 27.20 6.29 38.47
CA LEU A 5 26.72 5.97 37.12
C LEU A 5 25.90 4.67 37.15
N LEU A 6 24.65 4.74 36.72
CA LEU A 6 23.86 3.56 36.35
C LEU A 6 24.28 3.08 34.94
N PRO A 7 24.43 1.78 34.73
CA PRO A 7 24.68 1.27 33.37
C PRO A 7 23.41 1.36 32.52
N LEU A 8 23.55 1.90 31.32
CA LEU A 8 22.56 1.79 30.25
C LEU A 8 22.47 0.29 29.88
N LEU A 9 21.33 -0.33 30.18
CA LEU A 9 20.97 -1.62 29.58
C LEU A 9 20.69 -1.35 28.09
N GLY A 10 21.59 -1.85 27.24
CA GLY A 10 21.39 -1.92 25.81
C GLY A 10 20.19 -2.83 25.51
N LEU A 11 19.12 -2.27 24.96
CA LEU A 11 18.11 -3.04 24.27
C LEU A 11 18.77 -3.69 23.04
N THR A 12 19.16 -4.95 23.17
CA THR A 12 19.42 -5.82 22.02
C THR A 12 18.06 -6.05 21.34
N GLY A 13 17.80 -5.31 20.28
CA GLY A 13 16.68 -5.55 19.41
C GLY A 13 16.78 -6.96 18.86
N PHE A 14 15.87 -7.85 19.26
CA PHE A 14 15.65 -9.11 18.58
C PHE A 14 15.21 -8.76 17.15
N ALA A 15 16.08 -9.01 16.17
CA ALA A 15 15.70 -9.01 14.78
C ALA A 15 14.57 -10.04 14.61
N ALA A 16 13.38 -9.58 14.23
CA ALA A 16 12.26 -10.47 13.97
C ALA A 16 12.66 -11.44 12.85
N LEU A 17 12.62 -12.74 13.12
CA LEU A 17 12.84 -13.77 12.11
C LEU A 17 11.64 -13.75 11.16
N ALA A 18 11.88 -13.44 9.90
CA ALA A 18 10.89 -13.59 8.85
C ALA A 18 10.69 -15.08 8.55
N GLY A 19 9.44 -15.50 8.43
CA GLY A 19 9.08 -16.85 8.00
C GLY A 19 8.87 -17.87 9.12
N ARG A 20 7.94 -18.78 8.86
CA ARG A 20 7.63 -19.93 9.73
C ARG A 20 7.76 -21.21 8.94
N ALA A 21 8.36 -22.23 9.57
CA ALA A 21 8.33 -23.59 9.04
C ALA A 21 6.92 -24.17 9.22
N GLU A 22 6.29 -24.57 8.14
CA GLU A 22 5.01 -25.28 8.18
C GLU A 22 5.23 -26.76 8.53
N THR A 23 6.27 -27.34 7.94
CA THR A 23 6.77 -28.69 8.20
C THR A 23 8.29 -28.64 8.22
N ALA A 24 8.92 -29.78 8.55
CA ALA A 24 10.38 -29.89 8.46
C ALA A 24 10.92 -29.67 7.03
N ASP A 25 10.05 -29.73 6.01
CA ASP A 25 10.43 -29.71 4.59
C ASP A 25 9.98 -28.48 3.82
N THR A 26 9.09 -27.64 4.39
CA THR A 26 8.56 -26.44 3.70
C THR A 26 8.62 -25.20 4.58
N VAL A 27 9.11 -24.09 4.03
CA VAL A 27 9.19 -22.77 4.67
C VAL A 27 8.46 -21.77 3.80
N PHE A 28 7.50 -21.07 4.39
CA PHE A 28 6.74 -20.00 3.80
C PHE A 28 7.14 -18.65 4.40
N ILE A 29 7.30 -17.65 3.56
CA ILE A 29 7.70 -16.30 3.96
C ILE A 29 6.81 -15.31 3.20
N GLU A 30 6.07 -14.46 3.93
CA GLU A 30 5.48 -13.26 3.34
C GLU A 30 6.61 -12.25 3.06
N ALA A 31 6.64 -11.67 1.87
CA ALA A 31 7.69 -10.72 1.50
C ALA A 31 7.69 -9.48 2.40
N GLU A 32 6.50 -9.02 2.79
CA GLU A 32 6.31 -7.90 3.70
C GLU A 32 6.79 -8.16 5.14
N SER A 33 7.04 -9.43 5.50
CA SER A 33 7.59 -9.80 6.80
C SER A 33 9.12 -9.67 6.88
N LEU A 34 9.80 -9.35 5.77
CA LEU A 34 11.23 -9.08 5.77
C LEU A 34 11.57 -7.93 6.72
N ALA A 35 12.67 -8.07 7.46
CA ALA A 35 13.06 -7.16 8.55
C ALA A 35 13.29 -5.72 8.07
N SER A 36 13.80 -5.56 6.85
CA SER A 36 13.95 -4.26 6.18
C SER A 36 13.34 -4.34 4.78
N HIS A 37 12.53 -3.37 4.44
CA HIS A 37 12.00 -3.25 3.08
C HIS A 37 12.94 -2.50 2.13
N GLY A 38 14.07 -1.94 2.63
CA GLY A 38 14.98 -1.15 1.82
C GLY A 38 14.26 0.01 1.15
N GLY A 39 14.27 0.04 -0.19
CA GLY A 39 13.51 1.02 -0.97
C GLY A 39 12.16 0.52 -1.49
N TRP A 40 11.77 -0.72 -1.20
CA TRP A 40 10.48 -1.28 -1.58
C TRP A 40 9.35 -0.67 -0.74
N LYS A 41 8.24 -0.36 -1.39
CA LYS A 41 7.02 0.11 -0.71
C LYS A 41 6.18 -1.09 -0.26
N LEU A 42 5.60 -0.98 0.92
CA LEU A 42 4.58 -1.93 1.37
C LEU A 42 3.23 -1.51 0.78
N ASP A 43 2.74 -2.29 -0.17
CA ASP A 43 1.46 -2.03 -0.82
C ASP A 43 0.35 -2.83 -0.13
N THR A 44 -0.52 -2.14 0.58
CA THR A 44 -1.65 -2.73 1.33
C THR A 44 -2.99 -2.61 0.59
N VAL A 45 -3.04 -1.78 -0.47
CA VAL A 45 -4.28 -1.37 -1.13
C VAL A 45 -5.03 -2.55 -1.74
N PHE A 46 -4.29 -3.53 -2.23
CA PHE A 46 -4.85 -4.67 -2.96
C PHE A 46 -4.90 -5.96 -2.14
N THR A 47 -4.79 -5.86 -0.83
CA THR A 47 -4.80 -7.02 0.08
C THR A 47 -6.01 -7.93 -0.14
N ASN A 48 -7.20 -7.38 -0.43
CA ASN A 48 -8.39 -8.18 -0.74
C ASN A 48 -8.33 -8.91 -2.08
N LEU A 49 -7.52 -8.44 -3.03
CA LEU A 49 -7.37 -9.05 -4.35
C LEU A 49 -6.23 -10.08 -4.37
N VAL A 50 -5.15 -9.79 -3.65
CA VAL A 50 -3.93 -10.61 -3.60
C VAL A 50 -4.00 -11.67 -2.50
N GLY A 51 -4.71 -11.37 -1.41
CA GLY A 51 -4.85 -12.20 -0.20
C GLY A 51 -3.88 -11.82 0.92
N SER A 52 -2.94 -10.89 0.65
CA SER A 52 -2.03 -10.24 1.59
C SER A 52 -1.53 -8.92 1.01
N PRO A 53 -0.92 -8.04 1.79
CA PRO A 53 -0.04 -7.00 1.29
C PRO A 53 1.13 -7.61 0.50
N TYR A 54 1.85 -6.78 -0.23
CA TYR A 54 3.06 -7.20 -0.94
C TYR A 54 4.11 -6.07 -1.01
N LEU A 55 5.33 -6.41 -1.37
CA LEU A 55 6.38 -5.43 -1.61
C LEU A 55 6.40 -4.99 -3.07
N LEU A 56 6.47 -3.66 -3.27
CA LEU A 56 6.47 -2.99 -4.57
C LEU A 56 7.77 -2.19 -4.77
N ALA A 57 8.58 -2.55 -5.76
CA ALA A 57 9.80 -1.83 -6.15
C ALA A 57 9.45 -0.57 -6.94
N HIS A 58 8.98 0.48 -6.25
CA HIS A 58 8.50 1.72 -6.85
C HIS A 58 9.60 2.78 -6.94
N GLY A 59 10.61 2.49 -7.77
CA GLY A 59 11.83 3.29 -7.90
C GLY A 59 11.79 4.36 -8.98
N LEU A 60 10.67 4.52 -9.70
CA LEU A 60 10.50 5.54 -10.74
C LEU A 60 11.60 5.49 -11.81
N GLY A 61 11.91 4.27 -12.28
CA GLY A 61 12.94 4.02 -13.29
C GLY A 61 14.36 3.90 -12.75
N LYS A 62 14.54 3.90 -11.43
CA LYS A 62 15.82 3.66 -10.76
C LYS A 62 15.65 2.48 -9.80
N PRO A 63 16.50 1.42 -9.87
CA PRO A 63 16.42 0.32 -8.93
C PRO A 63 16.44 0.82 -7.49
N VAL A 64 15.59 0.23 -6.66
CA VAL A 64 15.50 0.56 -5.23
C VAL A 64 16.46 -0.28 -4.40
N GLY A 65 16.75 0.15 -3.18
CA GLY A 65 17.56 -0.63 -2.24
C GLY A 65 16.86 -1.94 -1.85
N ASP A 66 17.65 -2.98 -1.60
CA ASP A 66 17.19 -4.33 -1.33
C ASP A 66 16.26 -4.42 -0.12
N ALA A 67 15.17 -5.18 -0.26
CA ALA A 67 14.42 -5.65 0.90
C ALA A 67 15.10 -6.89 1.47
N THR A 68 15.42 -6.87 2.76
CA THR A 68 16.27 -7.90 3.38
C THR A 68 15.67 -8.49 4.65
N GLY A 69 15.98 -9.76 4.88
CA GLY A 69 15.59 -10.44 6.11
C GLY A 69 16.40 -11.72 6.35
N THR A 70 16.08 -12.38 7.45
CA THR A 70 16.64 -13.68 7.80
C THR A 70 15.50 -14.66 8.03
N VAL A 71 15.61 -15.84 7.45
CA VAL A 71 14.65 -16.93 7.61
C VAL A 71 15.36 -18.13 8.25
N ARG A 72 14.66 -18.83 9.15
CA ARG A 72 15.16 -20.04 9.74
C ARG A 72 14.80 -21.25 8.89
N ILE A 73 15.82 -21.94 8.37
CA ILE A 73 15.67 -23.17 7.62
C ILE A 73 15.76 -24.36 8.61
N PRO A 74 14.73 -25.23 8.68
CA PRO A 74 14.66 -26.30 9.70
C PRO A 74 15.71 -27.39 9.51
N ALA A 75 16.05 -27.75 8.27
CA ALA A 75 17.01 -28.81 7.96
C ALA A 75 17.82 -28.47 6.70
N ALA A 76 19.10 -28.82 6.69
CA ALA A 76 19.92 -28.66 5.49
C ALA A 76 19.43 -29.53 4.33
N GLY A 77 19.64 -29.07 3.10
CA GLY A 77 19.30 -29.83 1.91
C GLY A 77 19.06 -28.99 0.66
N GLU A 78 18.66 -29.65 -0.42
CA GLU A 78 18.23 -29.01 -1.66
C GLU A 78 16.74 -28.63 -1.57
N TYR A 79 16.44 -27.36 -1.81
CA TYR A 79 15.08 -26.80 -1.80
C TYR A 79 14.71 -26.29 -3.17
N ARG A 80 13.48 -26.56 -3.61
CA ARG A 80 12.84 -25.86 -4.69
C ARG A 80 12.35 -24.50 -4.19
N VAL A 81 12.42 -23.50 -5.05
CA VAL A 81 12.08 -22.10 -4.73
C VAL A 81 10.93 -21.64 -5.59
N TRP A 82 9.99 -20.92 -5.00
CA TRP A 82 8.95 -20.17 -5.70
C TRP A 82 8.84 -18.78 -5.10
N VAL A 83 8.54 -17.82 -5.97
CA VAL A 83 8.15 -16.46 -5.55
C VAL A 83 6.79 -16.15 -6.17
N ARG A 84 5.85 -15.69 -5.37
CA ARG A 84 4.55 -15.25 -5.85
C ARG A 84 4.66 -13.82 -6.35
N THR A 85 4.41 -13.63 -7.64
CA THR A 85 4.64 -12.39 -8.38
C THR A 85 3.78 -12.35 -9.64
N LYS A 86 3.91 -11.29 -10.44
CA LYS A 86 3.28 -11.15 -11.76
C LYS A 86 4.10 -10.20 -12.64
N ASP A 87 3.98 -10.35 -13.97
CA ASP A 87 4.37 -9.30 -14.90
C ASP A 87 3.20 -8.32 -15.05
N TRP A 88 3.28 -7.17 -14.39
CA TRP A 88 2.17 -6.24 -14.28
C TRP A 88 1.74 -5.57 -15.59
N VAL A 89 2.55 -5.65 -16.66
CA VAL A 89 2.19 -5.13 -17.99
C VAL A 89 1.70 -6.23 -18.96
N ALA A 90 1.84 -7.50 -18.61
CA ALA A 90 1.51 -8.61 -19.50
C ALA A 90 0.02 -8.66 -19.90
N HIS A 91 -0.87 -8.12 -19.06
CA HIS A 91 -2.31 -8.04 -19.35
C HIS A 91 -2.59 -7.31 -20.68
N TRP A 92 -1.78 -6.31 -21.01
CA TRP A 92 -1.90 -5.55 -22.26
C TRP A 92 -1.03 -6.09 -23.39
N LYS A 93 -0.32 -7.20 -23.18
CA LYS A 93 0.67 -7.72 -24.13
C LYS A 93 1.69 -6.63 -24.54
N ALA A 94 1.98 -5.74 -23.61
CA ALA A 94 2.94 -4.67 -23.82
C ALA A 94 4.36 -5.24 -23.95
N PRO A 95 5.23 -4.66 -24.80
CA PRO A 95 6.58 -5.19 -24.99
C PRO A 95 7.46 -4.95 -23.75
N GLY A 96 8.25 -5.93 -23.38
CA GLY A 96 9.17 -5.88 -22.24
C GLY A 96 8.51 -6.31 -20.92
N THR A 97 9.34 -6.41 -19.89
CA THR A 97 8.98 -6.88 -18.55
C THR A 97 9.57 -5.92 -17.53
N PRO A 98 8.90 -4.78 -17.25
CA PRO A 98 9.49 -3.69 -16.45
C PRO A 98 9.72 -4.04 -14.98
N GLY A 99 8.92 -4.94 -14.41
CA GLY A 99 8.93 -5.26 -12.99
C GLY A 99 9.91 -6.35 -12.57
N ARG A 100 11.08 -6.50 -13.25
CA ARG A 100 12.03 -7.57 -12.95
C ARG A 100 12.80 -7.36 -11.66
N PHE A 101 12.99 -8.45 -10.93
CA PHE A 101 13.80 -8.50 -9.72
C PHE A 101 14.42 -9.89 -9.52
N GLN A 102 15.37 -9.99 -8.59
CA GLN A 102 16.01 -11.24 -8.19
C GLN A 102 15.78 -11.55 -6.72
N LEU A 103 15.70 -12.83 -6.39
CA LEU A 103 15.82 -13.32 -5.02
C LEU A 103 17.30 -13.70 -4.77
N ILE A 104 17.88 -13.09 -3.78
CA ILE A 104 19.26 -13.35 -3.32
C ILE A 104 19.19 -14.20 -2.06
N VAL A 105 19.90 -15.30 -2.03
CA VAL A 105 19.97 -16.24 -0.89
C VAL A 105 21.42 -16.38 -0.45
N ASN A 106 21.74 -15.98 0.79
CA ASN A 106 23.11 -15.94 1.33
C ASN A 106 24.11 -15.23 0.40
N GLY A 107 23.65 -14.12 -0.25
CA GLY A 107 24.48 -13.32 -1.14
C GLY A 107 24.60 -13.85 -2.57
N GLN A 108 23.90 -14.93 -2.92
CA GLN A 108 23.89 -15.49 -4.26
C GLN A 108 22.49 -15.40 -4.88
N PRO A 109 22.35 -14.91 -6.12
CA PRO A 109 21.05 -14.90 -6.79
C PRO A 109 20.61 -16.33 -7.10
N VAL A 110 19.31 -16.60 -6.95
CA VAL A 110 18.71 -17.81 -7.51
C VAL A 110 18.72 -17.76 -9.04
N ALA A 111 18.56 -18.91 -9.70
CA ALA A 111 18.74 -19.03 -11.15
C ALA A 111 17.74 -18.18 -11.98
N ALA A 112 16.54 -17.92 -11.44
CA ALA A 112 15.48 -17.21 -12.15
C ALA A 112 15.44 -15.71 -11.78
N GLU A 113 15.08 -14.87 -12.76
CA GLU A 113 14.54 -13.54 -12.52
C GLU A 113 13.02 -13.64 -12.37
N PHE A 114 12.44 -12.81 -11.53
CA PHE A 114 11.03 -12.78 -11.19
C PHE A 114 10.35 -11.50 -11.71
N GLY A 115 8.99 -11.51 -11.72
CA GLY A 115 8.20 -10.35 -12.17
C GLY A 115 8.17 -10.19 -13.69
N ASN A 116 8.50 -11.22 -14.43
CA ASN A 116 8.64 -11.20 -15.89
C ASN A 116 7.73 -12.21 -16.62
N GLN A 117 6.80 -12.84 -15.90
CA GLN A 117 5.86 -13.83 -16.44
C GLN A 117 4.47 -13.63 -15.85
N GLY A 118 3.44 -14.04 -16.61
CA GLY A 118 2.06 -14.09 -16.17
C GLY A 118 1.40 -12.73 -15.90
N ALA A 119 0.21 -12.53 -16.43
CA ALA A 119 -0.57 -11.31 -16.19
C ALA A 119 -1.23 -11.28 -14.80
N GLU A 120 -1.49 -12.45 -14.25
CA GLU A 120 -2.11 -12.60 -12.94
C GLU A 120 -1.10 -13.03 -11.89
N TRP A 121 -1.42 -12.79 -10.61
CA TRP A 121 -0.63 -13.27 -9.50
C TRP A 121 -0.50 -14.78 -9.51
N HIS A 122 0.73 -15.30 -9.52
CA HIS A 122 1.02 -16.72 -9.56
C HIS A 122 2.37 -17.03 -8.92
N TRP A 123 2.63 -18.31 -8.65
CA TRP A 123 3.91 -18.78 -8.17
C TRP A 123 4.87 -19.02 -9.35
N GLN A 124 5.85 -18.15 -9.48
CA GLN A 124 6.92 -18.30 -10.45
C GLN A 124 8.04 -19.17 -9.85
N ALA A 125 8.43 -20.24 -10.56
CA ALA A 125 9.49 -21.14 -10.10
C ALA A 125 10.87 -20.46 -10.18
N GLY A 126 11.62 -20.53 -9.09
CA GLY A 126 12.98 -19.97 -8.95
C GLY A 126 14.11 -20.97 -9.14
N GLY A 127 13.79 -22.24 -9.44
CA GLY A 127 14.78 -23.31 -9.53
C GLY A 127 15.06 -23.98 -8.18
N LYS A 128 16.31 -24.39 -7.97
CA LYS A 128 16.75 -25.11 -6.78
C LYS A 128 17.90 -24.37 -6.10
N VAL A 129 17.96 -24.44 -4.78
CA VAL A 129 19.04 -23.90 -3.95
C VAL A 129 19.41 -24.91 -2.85
N THR A 130 20.71 -25.02 -2.54
CA THR A 130 21.17 -25.79 -1.39
C THR A 130 21.25 -24.86 -0.19
N LEU A 131 20.50 -25.17 0.86
CA LEU A 131 20.44 -24.37 2.08
C LEU A 131 21.03 -25.13 3.29
N PRO A 132 21.76 -24.44 4.18
CA PRO A 132 22.12 -25.00 5.49
C PRO A 132 20.89 -25.00 6.41
N ALA A 133 20.93 -25.84 7.46
CA ALA A 133 20.03 -25.64 8.58
C ALA A 133 20.42 -24.38 9.37
N GLY A 134 19.43 -23.69 9.93
CA GLY A 134 19.65 -22.46 10.70
C GLY A 134 19.27 -21.21 9.91
N ASP A 135 19.91 -20.11 10.22
CA ASP A 135 19.56 -18.80 9.70
C ASP A 135 20.14 -18.55 8.31
N VAL A 136 19.27 -18.23 7.36
CA VAL A 136 19.59 -17.94 5.97
C VAL A 136 19.19 -16.51 5.66
N LYS A 137 20.10 -15.73 5.06
CA LYS A 137 19.85 -14.35 4.65
C LYS A 137 19.13 -14.33 3.30
N LEU A 138 18.09 -13.50 3.20
CA LEU A 138 17.34 -13.25 1.98
C LEU A 138 17.43 -11.77 1.60
N ALA A 139 17.44 -11.49 0.29
CA ALA A 139 17.19 -10.16 -0.23
C ALA A 139 16.36 -10.23 -1.51
N LEU A 140 15.45 -9.29 -1.67
CA LEU A 140 14.78 -8.99 -2.94
C LEU A 140 15.53 -7.83 -3.58
N HIS A 141 16.15 -8.09 -4.72
CA HIS A 141 16.99 -7.15 -5.46
C HIS A 141 16.27 -6.65 -6.71
N ASP A 142 15.91 -5.37 -6.71
CA ASP A 142 15.21 -4.74 -7.84
C ASP A 142 16.19 -4.47 -8.99
N LEU A 143 15.81 -4.83 -10.21
CA LEU A 143 16.63 -4.66 -11.40
C LEU A 143 16.28 -3.41 -12.23
N THR A 144 15.12 -2.77 -11.96
CA THR A 144 14.56 -1.82 -12.92
C THR A 144 14.02 -0.52 -12.33
N GLY A 145 13.50 -0.56 -11.12
CA GLY A 145 12.78 0.55 -10.51
C GLY A 145 11.35 0.75 -11.05
N PHE A 146 10.83 -0.20 -11.83
CA PHE A 146 9.54 -0.10 -12.47
C PHE A 146 8.51 -1.09 -11.91
N ALA A 147 8.22 -0.93 -10.62
CA ALA A 147 7.11 -1.57 -9.93
C ALA A 147 7.13 -3.11 -9.93
N GLY A 148 8.33 -3.72 -9.79
CA GLY A 148 8.45 -5.15 -9.47
C GLY A 148 7.69 -5.50 -8.19
N ARG A 149 7.08 -6.69 -8.11
CA ARG A 149 6.15 -7.09 -7.04
C ARG A 149 6.49 -8.45 -6.49
N ALA A 150 6.66 -8.53 -5.19
CA ALA A 150 6.89 -9.76 -4.47
C ALA A 150 5.90 -9.89 -3.32
N ASP A 151 5.06 -10.94 -3.39
CA ASP A 151 4.04 -11.21 -2.39
C ASP A 151 4.54 -12.23 -1.34
N ALA A 152 5.00 -13.40 -1.80
CA ALA A 152 5.49 -14.43 -0.90
C ALA A 152 6.59 -15.27 -1.53
N ILE A 153 7.37 -15.94 -0.68
CA ILE A 153 8.47 -16.83 -1.04
C ILE A 153 8.24 -18.18 -0.38
N VAL A 154 8.46 -19.26 -1.12
CA VAL A 154 8.42 -20.63 -0.59
C VAL A 154 9.70 -21.37 -0.91
N PHE A 155 10.23 -22.06 0.10
CA PHE A 155 11.27 -23.09 -0.06
C PHE A 155 10.69 -24.43 0.35
N SER A 156 10.79 -25.46 -0.52
CA SER A 156 10.34 -26.83 -0.18
C SER A 156 11.31 -27.90 -0.65
N LYS A 157 11.62 -28.87 0.23
CA LYS A 157 12.34 -30.11 -0.09
C LYS A 157 11.42 -31.17 -0.65
N ASP A 158 10.11 -31.09 -0.35
CA ASP A 158 9.14 -32.06 -0.84
C ASP A 158 8.98 -31.92 -2.36
N ALA A 159 9.38 -32.96 -3.08
CA ALA A 159 9.30 -33.01 -4.54
C ALA A 159 7.84 -33.00 -5.07
N ALA A 160 6.87 -33.39 -4.27
CA ALA A 160 5.46 -33.37 -4.63
C ALA A 160 4.77 -32.03 -4.28
N PHE A 161 5.41 -31.18 -3.47
CA PHE A 161 4.82 -29.91 -3.04
C PHE A 161 4.59 -28.97 -4.23
N THR A 162 3.39 -28.41 -4.28
CA THR A 162 3.01 -27.29 -5.14
C THR A 162 2.42 -26.20 -4.26
N PRO A 163 2.91 -24.96 -4.35
CA PRO A 163 2.36 -23.88 -3.54
C PRO A 163 0.86 -23.68 -3.81
N PRO A 164 0.03 -23.49 -2.76
CA PRO A 164 -1.40 -23.31 -2.92
C PRO A 164 -1.75 -21.98 -3.59
N GLU A 165 -2.91 -21.93 -4.25
CA GLU A 165 -3.48 -20.73 -4.88
C GLU A 165 -4.92 -20.48 -4.41
N GLY A 166 -5.44 -19.28 -4.68
CA GLY A 166 -6.83 -18.90 -4.39
C GLY A 166 -7.22 -19.12 -2.93
N GLU A 167 -8.39 -19.72 -2.70
CA GLU A 167 -8.91 -19.97 -1.35
C GLU A 167 -8.01 -20.88 -0.51
N ALA A 168 -7.32 -21.83 -1.14
CA ALA A 168 -6.37 -22.71 -0.46
C ALA A 168 -5.16 -21.91 0.08
N LEU A 169 -4.70 -20.89 -0.65
CA LEU A 169 -3.63 -20.01 -0.19
C LEU A 169 -4.10 -19.14 1.00
N VAL A 170 -5.31 -18.59 0.94
CA VAL A 170 -5.89 -17.82 2.04
C VAL A 170 -5.99 -18.67 3.31
N ALA A 171 -6.47 -19.92 3.18
CA ALA A 171 -6.56 -20.85 4.31
C ALA A 171 -5.19 -21.23 4.86
N ALA A 172 -4.18 -21.44 3.99
CA ALA A 172 -2.82 -21.76 4.37
C ALA A 172 -2.18 -20.57 5.13
N ARG A 173 -2.29 -19.34 4.60
CA ARG A 173 -1.81 -18.12 5.27
C ARG A 173 -2.36 -17.95 6.67
N SER A 174 -3.65 -18.21 6.85
CA SER A 174 -4.28 -18.15 8.19
C SER A 174 -3.59 -19.05 9.19
N LYS A 175 -3.22 -20.27 8.78
CA LYS A 175 -2.49 -21.22 9.63
C LYS A 175 -1.03 -20.81 9.85
N TRP A 176 -0.36 -20.37 8.79
CA TRP A 176 1.05 -20.02 8.83
C TRP A 176 1.31 -18.76 9.67
N ASN A 177 0.49 -17.73 9.50
CA ASN A 177 0.68 -16.44 10.16
C ASN A 177 0.02 -16.37 11.55
N SER A 178 -1.01 -17.18 11.80
CA SER A 178 -1.75 -17.19 13.07
C SER A 178 -2.04 -18.62 13.54
N PRO A 179 -1.03 -19.45 13.82
CA PRO A 179 -1.22 -20.87 14.17
C PRO A 179 -2.01 -21.10 15.48
N GLN A 180 -2.08 -20.08 16.33
CA GLN A 180 -2.87 -20.10 17.57
C GLN A 180 -4.23 -19.42 17.41
N GLY A 181 -4.62 -19.09 16.18
CA GLY A 181 -5.81 -18.32 15.88
C GLY A 181 -5.63 -16.80 16.02
N PRO A 182 -6.71 -16.03 15.81
CA PRO A 182 -6.70 -14.59 15.90
C PRO A 182 -6.41 -14.07 17.31
N GLU A 183 -5.61 -13.03 17.43
CA GLU A 183 -5.34 -12.34 18.69
C GLU A 183 -6.49 -11.37 19.01
N ASP A 184 -7.10 -11.56 20.18
CA ASP A 184 -8.16 -10.69 20.67
C ASP A 184 -7.60 -9.37 21.22
N GLN A 185 -7.98 -8.25 20.62
CA GLN A 185 -7.54 -6.90 21.01
C GLN A 185 -8.44 -6.28 22.09
N GLY A 186 -9.47 -7.00 22.54
CA GLY A 186 -10.40 -6.56 23.57
C GLY A 186 -11.68 -5.93 23.04
N GLU A 187 -12.43 -5.32 23.96
CA GLU A 187 -13.73 -4.70 23.67
C GLU A 187 -13.62 -3.18 23.61
N PHE A 188 -14.29 -2.58 22.62
CA PHE A 188 -14.36 -1.16 22.37
C PHE A 188 -15.80 -0.69 22.25
N ASP A 189 -16.08 0.56 22.65
CA ASP A 189 -17.38 1.17 22.41
C ASP A 189 -17.57 1.46 20.93
N LEU A 190 -16.49 1.90 20.24
CA LEU A 190 -16.49 2.20 18.82
C LEU A 190 -15.23 1.63 18.15
N VAL A 191 -15.41 0.87 17.09
CA VAL A 191 -14.32 0.49 16.17
C VAL A 191 -14.47 1.28 14.88
N VAL A 192 -13.47 2.12 14.57
CA VAL A 192 -13.41 2.91 13.33
C VAL A 192 -12.43 2.23 12.38
N VAL A 193 -12.88 1.93 11.17
CA VAL A 193 -12.06 1.28 10.13
C VAL A 193 -11.87 2.21 8.95
N GLY A 194 -10.62 2.57 8.69
CA GLY A 194 -10.21 3.49 7.63
C GLY A 194 -9.79 4.86 8.18
N GLY A 195 -8.54 5.24 7.95
CA GLY A 195 -7.88 6.43 8.51
C GLY A 195 -8.03 7.69 7.66
N GLY A 196 -8.99 7.75 6.74
CA GLY A 196 -9.31 8.97 5.98
C GLY A 196 -9.93 10.07 6.87
N TYR A 197 -10.27 11.23 6.28
CA TYR A 197 -10.88 12.32 7.04
C TYR A 197 -12.16 11.92 7.78
N GLY A 198 -13.00 11.06 7.17
CA GLY A 198 -14.19 10.53 7.83
C GLY A 198 -13.84 9.72 9.09
N GLY A 199 -12.81 8.87 8.99
CA GLY A 199 -12.33 8.07 10.12
C GLY A 199 -11.69 8.91 11.22
N LEU A 200 -10.88 9.89 10.85
CA LEU A 200 -10.33 10.86 11.79
C LEU A 200 -11.44 11.59 12.56
N GLY A 201 -12.46 12.10 11.84
CA GLY A 201 -13.61 12.75 12.44
C GLY A 201 -14.37 11.82 13.40
N ALA A 202 -14.66 10.58 12.98
CA ALA A 202 -15.36 9.60 13.81
C ALA A 202 -14.57 9.21 15.07
N ALA A 203 -13.26 8.93 14.92
CA ALA A 203 -12.40 8.53 16.03
C ALA A 203 -12.22 9.65 17.07
N LEU A 204 -11.90 10.86 16.61
CA LEU A 204 -11.71 12.02 17.48
C LEU A 204 -13.00 12.40 18.19
N SER A 205 -14.13 12.48 17.47
CA SER A 205 -15.42 12.81 18.06
C SER A 205 -15.87 11.76 19.07
N GLY A 206 -15.71 10.48 18.77
CA GLY A 206 -16.03 9.39 19.69
C GLY A 206 -15.20 9.46 20.97
N ALA A 207 -13.89 9.60 20.85
CA ALA A 207 -12.98 9.67 21.99
C ALA A 207 -13.24 10.88 22.89
N ARG A 208 -13.53 12.05 22.30
CA ARG A 208 -13.87 13.29 23.01
C ARG A 208 -15.23 13.22 23.72
N GLN A 209 -16.09 12.29 23.30
CA GLN A 209 -17.33 11.93 24.00
C GLN A 209 -17.14 10.76 24.98
N SER A 210 -15.91 10.46 25.35
CA SER A 210 -15.53 9.43 26.33
C SER A 210 -15.77 7.99 25.90
N LEU A 211 -15.94 7.73 24.60
CA LEU A 211 -15.97 6.37 24.07
C LEU A 211 -14.55 5.79 24.02
N LYS A 212 -14.43 4.49 24.35
CA LYS A 212 -13.22 3.70 24.10
C LYS A 212 -13.18 3.31 22.63
N VAL A 213 -12.23 3.86 21.88
CA VAL A 213 -12.16 3.74 20.41
C VAL A 213 -10.97 2.88 19.99
N ALA A 214 -11.21 1.87 19.13
CA ALA A 214 -10.17 1.29 18.29
C ALA A 214 -10.19 1.98 16.92
N PHE A 215 -9.06 2.55 16.51
CA PHE A 215 -8.92 3.21 15.22
C PHE A 215 -7.96 2.41 14.34
N ILE A 216 -8.50 1.76 13.31
CA ILE A 216 -7.81 0.79 12.45
C ILE A 216 -7.54 1.43 11.09
N GLN A 217 -6.27 1.42 10.68
CA GLN A 217 -5.83 1.93 9.38
C GLN A 217 -4.87 0.93 8.72
N ASP A 218 -5.12 0.61 7.46
CA ASP A 218 -4.34 -0.33 6.64
C ASP A 218 -2.93 0.16 6.32
N ARG A 219 -2.73 1.47 6.26
CA ARG A 219 -1.45 2.13 5.96
C ARG A 219 -0.81 2.71 7.21
N PHE A 220 0.42 3.20 7.08
CA PHE A 220 1.18 3.79 8.19
C PHE A 220 1.00 5.30 8.31
N VAL A 221 0.13 5.90 7.49
CA VAL A 221 -0.24 7.31 7.54
C VAL A 221 -1.74 7.47 7.62
N LEU A 222 -2.18 8.55 8.26
CA LEU A 222 -3.57 8.97 8.34
C LEU A 222 -3.89 10.04 7.30
N GLY A 223 -5.17 10.16 6.93
CA GLY A 223 -5.64 11.18 5.99
C GLY A 223 -6.30 10.61 4.72
N GLY A 224 -6.06 9.33 4.40
CA GLY A 224 -6.62 8.73 3.19
C GLY A 224 -6.15 9.45 1.93
N ASN A 225 -7.06 9.95 1.11
CA ASN A 225 -6.71 10.76 -0.06
C ASN A 225 -5.98 12.05 0.32
N GLY A 226 -6.21 12.59 1.52
CA GLY A 226 -5.54 13.75 2.08
C GLY A 226 -4.27 13.41 2.87
N SER A 227 -3.53 12.40 2.46
CA SER A 227 -2.22 12.03 2.98
C SER A 227 -1.13 12.23 1.94
N SER A 228 0.13 12.15 2.36
CA SER A 228 1.29 12.20 1.46
C SER A 228 1.33 11.07 0.43
N GLU A 229 0.62 9.97 0.67
CA GLU A 229 0.61 8.82 -0.24
C GLU A 229 -0.27 9.03 -1.48
N VAL A 230 -1.32 9.87 -1.37
CA VAL A 230 -2.23 10.16 -2.49
C VAL A 230 -2.09 11.59 -2.99
N GLY A 231 -1.90 12.57 -2.08
CA GLY A 231 -1.59 13.94 -2.43
C GLY A 231 -2.82 14.80 -2.80
N VAL A 232 -4.02 14.45 -2.33
CA VAL A 232 -5.25 15.23 -2.54
C VAL A 232 -5.71 15.83 -1.21
N TRP A 233 -5.60 17.13 -1.05
CA TRP A 233 -5.99 17.78 0.20
C TRP A 233 -7.48 18.07 0.31
N ALA A 234 -7.95 18.35 1.54
CA ALA A 234 -9.32 18.71 1.79
C ALA A 234 -9.64 20.09 1.21
N MET A 235 -10.66 20.15 0.34
CA MET A 235 -11.18 21.35 -0.27
C MET A 235 -12.63 21.57 0.16
N GLY A 236 -13.07 22.82 0.23
CA GLY A 236 -14.45 23.15 0.49
C GLY A 236 -14.67 24.13 1.64
N GLY A 237 -15.93 24.43 1.91
CA GLY A 237 -16.33 25.35 3.00
C GLY A 237 -16.56 24.58 4.29
N THR A 238 -15.64 24.66 5.23
CA THR A 238 -15.70 23.93 6.50
C THR A 238 -16.63 24.56 7.54
N THR A 239 -16.96 25.85 7.38
CA THR A 239 -17.76 26.64 8.33
C THR A 239 -19.08 27.16 7.76
N ARG A 240 -19.57 26.55 6.68
CA ARG A 240 -20.79 26.98 5.99
C ARG A 240 -21.95 26.02 6.29
N GLY A 241 -23.18 26.54 6.14
CA GLY A 241 -24.41 25.76 6.24
C GLY A 241 -25.02 25.76 7.64
N LYS A 242 -25.95 24.83 7.85
CA LYS A 242 -26.75 24.70 9.07
C LYS A 242 -25.93 24.35 10.33
N TYR A 243 -24.83 23.66 10.14
CA TYR A 243 -23.97 23.13 11.21
C TYR A 243 -22.52 23.59 11.01
N PRO A 244 -22.21 24.89 11.25
CA PRO A 244 -20.90 25.45 10.92
C PRO A 244 -19.73 24.85 11.73
N HIS A 245 -20.02 24.23 12.88
CA HIS A 245 -19.01 23.61 13.74
C HIS A 245 -18.55 22.22 13.30
N LEU A 246 -19.23 21.59 12.34
CA LEU A 246 -18.80 20.27 11.82
C LEU A 246 -17.42 20.33 11.13
N GLY A 247 -17.02 21.48 10.63
CA GLY A 247 -15.73 21.68 9.98
C GLY A 247 -14.54 21.84 10.93
N GLU A 248 -14.77 22.06 12.23
CA GLU A 248 -13.69 22.37 13.19
C GLU A 248 -12.64 21.25 13.27
N ILE A 249 -13.05 19.96 13.20
CA ILE A 249 -12.11 18.85 13.19
C ILE A 249 -11.24 18.88 11.93
N ILE A 250 -11.84 19.19 10.76
CA ILE A 250 -11.06 19.32 9.52
C ILE A 250 -10.04 20.44 9.64
N GLU A 251 -10.43 21.54 10.28
CA GLU A 251 -9.53 22.67 10.52
C GLU A 251 -8.37 22.34 11.46
N GLU A 252 -8.57 21.44 12.40
CA GLU A 252 -7.56 20.95 13.32
C GLU A 252 -6.54 20.02 12.64
N ILE A 253 -7.00 19.11 11.79
CA ILE A 253 -6.20 18.03 11.21
C ILE A 253 -5.67 18.30 9.80
N ALA A 254 -6.24 19.26 9.07
CA ALA A 254 -5.80 19.56 7.72
C ALA A 254 -4.52 20.39 7.74
N ASP A 255 -3.56 20.01 6.91
CA ASP A 255 -2.42 20.87 6.66
C ASP A 255 -2.85 22.10 5.87
N ARG A 256 -2.43 23.26 6.36
CA ARG A 256 -2.67 24.57 5.74
C ARG A 256 -1.41 25.18 5.17
N SER A 257 -0.40 24.35 4.89
CA SER A 257 0.82 24.83 4.27
C SER A 257 0.50 25.57 2.97
N PRO A 258 1.08 26.76 2.73
CA PRO A 258 0.92 27.47 1.45
C PRO A 258 1.49 26.69 0.26
N ASP A 259 2.28 25.66 0.54
CA ASP A 259 2.86 24.78 -0.47
C ASP A 259 1.96 23.56 -0.81
N SER A 260 0.83 23.42 -0.16
CA SER A 260 -0.19 22.41 -0.47
C SER A 260 -1.07 22.88 -1.64
N PRO A 261 -1.54 22.03 -2.58
CA PRO A 261 -1.12 20.63 -2.77
C PRO A 261 0.20 20.52 -3.53
N GLY A 262 0.83 19.38 -3.49
CA GLY A 262 1.94 19.06 -4.39
C GLY A 262 3.24 18.67 -3.70
N ARG A 263 3.39 18.93 -2.40
CA ARG A 263 4.54 18.47 -1.63
C ARG A 263 4.12 17.35 -0.69
N VAL A 264 4.91 16.28 -0.68
CA VAL A 264 4.67 15.10 0.17
C VAL A 264 4.67 15.49 1.66
N ASP A 265 5.52 16.41 2.04
CA ASP A 265 5.67 16.93 3.40
C ASP A 265 4.59 17.96 3.81
N SER A 266 3.70 18.33 2.89
CA SER A 266 2.66 19.34 3.12
C SER A 266 1.29 18.78 3.50
N PHE A 267 1.16 17.48 3.68
CA PHE A 267 -0.12 16.84 3.99
C PHE A 267 -0.37 16.62 5.48
N GLY A 268 0.55 17.00 6.35
CA GLY A 268 0.38 16.95 7.80
C GLY A 268 0.17 15.55 8.34
N ASP A 269 0.81 14.53 7.77
CA ASP A 269 0.67 13.14 8.24
C ASP A 269 1.07 13.00 9.70
N GLU A 270 2.21 13.60 10.10
CA GLU A 270 2.67 13.61 11.49
C GLU A 270 1.73 14.39 12.42
N LEU A 271 1.14 15.50 11.93
CA LEU A 271 0.17 16.29 12.69
C LEU A 271 -1.07 15.44 13.01
N LYS A 272 -1.63 14.74 12.02
CA LYS A 272 -2.80 13.88 12.19
C LYS A 272 -2.52 12.77 13.20
N GLU A 273 -1.38 12.09 13.06
CA GLU A 273 -0.99 11.02 14.00
C GLU A 273 -0.78 11.56 15.41
N LYS A 274 -0.11 12.71 15.57
CA LYS A 274 0.12 13.36 16.86
C LYS A 274 -1.20 13.71 17.55
N ILE A 275 -2.16 14.26 16.83
CA ILE A 275 -3.48 14.62 17.37
C ILE A 275 -4.21 13.36 17.84
N VAL A 276 -4.26 12.32 17.02
CA VAL A 276 -4.92 11.06 17.38
C VAL A 276 -4.26 10.39 18.59
N ARG A 277 -2.93 10.36 18.66
CA ARG A 277 -2.20 9.76 19.79
C ARG A 277 -2.30 10.57 21.10
N ALA A 278 -2.66 11.84 21.01
CA ALA A 278 -2.92 12.66 22.19
C ALA A 278 -4.26 12.33 22.87
N GLU A 279 -5.19 11.71 22.16
CA GLU A 279 -6.49 11.29 22.68
C GLU A 279 -6.36 9.98 23.47
N LYS A 280 -6.51 10.04 24.80
CA LYS A 280 -6.31 8.88 25.70
C LYS A 280 -7.28 7.73 25.45
N ASN A 281 -8.44 8.02 24.90
CA ASN A 281 -9.48 7.03 24.63
C ASN A 281 -9.34 6.37 23.26
N ILE A 282 -8.33 6.72 22.45
CA ILE A 282 -8.06 6.08 21.14
C ILE A 282 -6.90 5.08 21.29
N SER A 283 -7.16 3.83 20.92
CA SER A 283 -6.14 2.86 20.58
C SER A 283 -5.94 2.87 19.06
N LEU A 284 -4.83 3.44 18.59
CA LEU A 284 -4.51 3.56 17.17
C LEU A 284 -3.76 2.32 16.67
N PHE A 285 -4.27 1.68 15.63
CA PHE A 285 -3.73 0.50 14.96
C PHE A 285 -3.39 0.83 13.51
N LEU A 286 -2.21 1.42 13.27
CA LEU A 286 -1.66 1.60 11.93
C LEU A 286 -1.16 0.25 11.38
N GLY A 287 -1.19 0.08 10.05
CA GLY A 287 -0.77 -1.15 9.40
C GLY A 287 -1.65 -2.35 9.76
N HIS A 288 -2.96 -2.14 9.90
CA HIS A 288 -3.94 -3.20 10.14
C HIS A 288 -5.05 -3.13 9.09
N PHE A 289 -5.11 -4.15 8.25
CA PHE A 289 -6.08 -4.23 7.16
C PHE A 289 -7.29 -5.06 7.60
N ALA A 290 -8.50 -4.47 7.53
CA ALA A 290 -9.75 -5.18 7.86
C ALA A 290 -10.08 -6.23 6.79
N THR A 291 -10.22 -7.48 7.21
CA THR A 291 -10.45 -8.64 6.32
C THR A 291 -11.83 -9.25 6.46
N GLY A 292 -12.64 -8.78 7.38
CA GLY A 292 -13.98 -9.32 7.62
C GLY A 292 -14.59 -8.87 8.94
N VAL A 293 -15.75 -9.42 9.25
CA VAL A 293 -16.48 -9.17 10.48
C VAL A 293 -16.92 -10.47 11.16
N VAL A 294 -17.30 -10.37 12.43
CA VAL A 294 -18.08 -11.39 13.16
C VAL A 294 -19.46 -10.82 13.37
N MET A 295 -20.47 -11.54 12.92
CA MET A 295 -21.87 -11.14 13.07
C MET A 295 -22.52 -11.82 14.28
N ASP A 296 -23.38 -11.08 14.97
CA ASP A 296 -24.31 -11.57 15.97
C ASP A 296 -25.73 -11.15 15.53
N GLY A 297 -26.43 -12.05 14.85
CA GLY A 297 -27.62 -11.69 14.09
C GLY A 297 -27.33 -10.64 13.03
N ASN A 298 -28.03 -9.52 13.09
CA ASN A 298 -27.86 -8.37 12.18
C ASN A 298 -26.86 -7.34 12.70
N ARG A 299 -26.15 -7.62 13.78
CA ARG A 299 -25.18 -6.70 14.38
C ARG A 299 -23.75 -7.19 14.14
N ILE A 300 -22.86 -6.28 13.81
CA ILE A 300 -21.43 -6.56 13.81
C ILE A 300 -20.95 -6.65 15.26
N ALA A 301 -20.53 -7.83 15.71
CA ALA A 301 -19.99 -8.06 17.04
C ALA A 301 -18.47 -7.79 17.12
N ALA A 302 -17.75 -8.01 16.02
CA ALA A 302 -16.34 -7.71 15.96
C ALA A 302 -15.87 -7.45 14.51
N VAL A 303 -14.76 -6.72 14.38
CA VAL A 303 -14.00 -6.55 13.15
C VAL A 303 -12.80 -7.48 13.18
N LYS A 304 -12.55 -8.19 12.08
CA LYS A 304 -11.35 -8.99 11.83
C LYS A 304 -10.36 -8.17 11.01
N ALA A 305 -9.10 -8.20 11.38
CA ALA A 305 -8.03 -7.56 10.63
C ALA A 305 -6.76 -8.42 10.61
N ILE A 306 -5.83 -8.09 9.73
CA ILE A 306 -4.46 -8.60 9.75
C ILE A 306 -3.48 -7.45 9.99
N ASP A 307 -2.43 -7.74 10.71
CA ASP A 307 -1.22 -6.91 10.73
C ASP A 307 -0.52 -7.04 9.38
N VAL A 308 -0.35 -5.93 8.67
CA VAL A 308 0.08 -5.91 7.26
C VAL A 308 1.57 -6.28 7.07
N ARG A 309 2.35 -6.37 8.13
CA ARG A 309 3.75 -6.81 8.06
C ARG A 309 3.94 -8.27 8.37
N THR A 310 3.06 -8.82 9.20
CA THR A 310 3.23 -10.17 9.73
C THR A 310 2.15 -11.15 9.29
N GLY A 311 1.08 -10.66 8.67
CA GLY A 311 -0.11 -11.43 8.33
C GLY A 311 -0.89 -11.97 9.56
N ARG A 312 -0.49 -11.58 10.81
CA ARG A 312 -1.17 -12.04 12.03
C ARG A 312 -2.59 -11.54 12.10
N GLN A 313 -3.50 -12.46 12.37
CA GLN A 313 -4.92 -12.14 12.51
C GLN A 313 -5.21 -11.50 13.86
N ARG A 314 -6.09 -10.48 13.83
CA ARG A 314 -6.58 -9.77 15.00
C ARG A 314 -8.08 -9.64 14.98
N VAL A 315 -8.70 -9.59 16.18
CA VAL A 315 -10.13 -9.40 16.36
C VAL A 315 -10.38 -8.26 17.34
N PHE A 316 -11.24 -7.33 16.95
CA PHE A 316 -11.65 -6.16 17.71
C PHE A 316 -13.13 -6.24 18.00
N ARG A 317 -13.52 -6.55 19.26
CA ARG A 317 -14.94 -6.59 19.64
C ARG A 317 -15.48 -5.17 19.73
N ALA A 318 -16.71 -4.96 19.26
CA ALA A 318 -17.29 -3.63 19.11
C ALA A 318 -18.76 -3.58 19.53
N LYS A 319 -19.15 -2.49 20.22
CA LYS A 319 -20.58 -2.13 20.37
C LYS A 319 -21.10 -1.45 19.10
N PHE A 320 -20.30 -0.53 18.54
CA PHE A 320 -20.55 0.19 17.29
C PHE A 320 -19.34 0.11 16.37
N VAL A 321 -19.61 0.14 15.06
CA VAL A 321 -18.58 0.14 14.03
C VAL A 321 -18.84 1.28 13.06
N ALA A 322 -17.81 2.05 12.74
CA ALA A 322 -17.82 3.06 11.69
C ALA A 322 -17.01 2.55 10.50
N ASP A 323 -17.67 2.35 9.36
CA ASP A 323 -17.00 2.05 8.09
C ASP A 323 -16.61 3.35 7.40
N THR A 324 -15.33 3.65 7.44
CA THR A 324 -14.72 4.83 6.81
C THR A 324 -13.62 4.42 5.81
N THR A 325 -13.71 3.19 5.29
CA THR A 325 -12.74 2.58 4.38
C THR A 325 -12.72 3.21 2.99
N GLY A 326 -13.66 4.10 2.68
CA GLY A 326 -13.82 4.71 1.36
C GLY A 326 -14.48 3.79 0.34
N HIS A 327 -14.42 2.47 0.55
CA HIS A 327 -14.99 1.45 -0.33
C HIS A 327 -16.15 0.66 0.29
N GLY A 328 -16.57 1.01 1.52
CA GLY A 328 -17.62 0.27 2.23
C GLY A 328 -17.27 -1.19 2.50
N TRP A 329 -16.00 -1.47 2.83
CA TRP A 329 -15.53 -2.85 3.04
C TRP A 329 -16.21 -3.52 4.22
N VAL A 330 -16.34 -2.81 5.34
CA VAL A 330 -16.93 -3.41 6.56
C VAL A 330 -18.41 -3.69 6.36
N GLY A 331 -19.13 -2.75 5.74
CA GLY A 331 -20.53 -2.96 5.38
C GLY A 331 -20.71 -4.14 4.41
N ALA A 332 -19.85 -4.25 3.40
CA ALA A 332 -19.89 -5.36 2.45
C ALA A 332 -19.60 -6.71 3.14
N TYR A 333 -18.65 -6.77 4.08
CA TYR A 333 -18.39 -7.99 4.86
C TYR A 333 -19.54 -8.37 5.77
N ALA A 334 -20.32 -7.38 6.24
CA ALA A 334 -21.51 -7.59 7.05
C ALA A 334 -22.74 -7.98 6.24
N GLY A 335 -22.66 -7.96 4.89
CA GLY A 335 -23.80 -8.21 4.02
C GLY A 335 -24.78 -7.04 3.95
N ALA A 336 -24.34 -5.82 4.27
CA ALA A 336 -25.18 -4.62 4.15
C ALA A 336 -25.48 -4.30 2.68
N ASP A 337 -26.68 -3.80 2.43
CA ASP A 337 -27.09 -3.34 1.11
C ASP A 337 -26.22 -2.15 0.67
N PHE A 338 -25.85 -2.15 -0.60
CA PHE A 338 -25.13 -1.06 -1.20
C PHE A 338 -25.51 -0.87 -2.67
N ARG A 339 -25.31 0.31 -3.17
CA ARG A 339 -25.34 0.60 -4.61
C ARG A 339 -23.95 0.94 -5.09
N GLN A 340 -23.69 0.65 -6.34
CA GLN A 340 -22.49 1.03 -7.07
C GLN A 340 -22.96 1.50 -8.46
N GLU A 341 -22.62 2.71 -8.83
CA GLU A 341 -23.02 3.24 -10.14
C GLU A 341 -22.36 2.43 -11.25
N PRO A 342 -23.13 1.82 -12.17
CA PRO A 342 -22.57 0.97 -13.23
C PRO A 342 -21.87 1.79 -14.30
N ASP A 343 -22.37 2.99 -14.58
CA ASP A 343 -21.94 3.87 -15.67
C ASP A 343 -21.68 5.28 -15.17
N LYS A 344 -20.96 6.07 -15.95
CA LYS A 344 -20.69 7.50 -15.71
C LYS A 344 -19.99 7.80 -14.38
N ARG A 345 -19.26 6.81 -13.86
CA ARG A 345 -18.43 7.01 -12.69
C ARG A 345 -17.25 7.91 -13.01
N MET A 346 -16.79 8.64 -12.00
CA MET A 346 -15.46 9.24 -12.05
C MET A 346 -14.40 8.13 -11.95
N GLY A 347 -13.30 8.30 -12.67
CA GLY A 347 -12.18 7.36 -12.66
C GLY A 347 -11.33 7.46 -11.40
N MET A 348 -10.22 6.76 -11.43
CA MET A 348 -9.19 6.81 -10.40
C MET A 348 -7.97 7.55 -10.92
N SER A 349 -7.37 8.40 -10.09
CA SER A 349 -6.13 9.11 -10.39
C SER A 349 -4.96 8.55 -9.57
N ASN A 350 -3.79 8.47 -10.19
CA ASN A 350 -2.51 8.36 -9.49
C ASN A 350 -1.73 9.64 -9.77
N MET A 351 -1.50 10.43 -8.73
CA MET A 351 -0.79 11.70 -8.85
C MET A 351 0.71 11.48 -9.03
N TRP A 352 1.38 12.40 -9.70
CA TRP A 352 2.81 12.35 -9.91
C TRP A 352 3.39 13.74 -10.13
N PHE A 353 4.67 13.92 -9.89
CA PHE A 353 5.38 15.13 -10.24
C PHE A 353 6.86 14.89 -10.58
N TYR A 354 7.44 15.82 -11.32
CA TYR A 354 8.86 15.88 -11.56
C TYR A 354 9.43 17.26 -11.15
N GLN A 355 10.70 17.29 -10.91
CA GLN A 355 11.46 18.53 -10.63
C GLN A 355 12.67 18.59 -11.54
N ASP A 356 13.18 19.79 -11.78
CA ASP A 356 14.43 19.94 -12.47
C ASP A 356 15.59 19.60 -11.49
N ALA A 357 16.47 18.70 -11.93
CA ALA A 357 17.71 18.39 -11.23
C ALA A 357 18.78 19.44 -11.56
N ALA A 358 19.84 19.49 -10.75
CA ALA A 358 20.98 20.39 -11.03
C ALA A 358 21.67 20.08 -12.36
N GLU A 359 21.72 18.80 -12.72
CA GLU A 359 22.36 18.30 -13.94
C GLU A 359 21.32 17.57 -14.81
N PRO A 360 21.57 17.43 -16.13
CA PRO A 360 20.72 16.63 -16.99
C PRO A 360 20.57 15.20 -16.50
N THR A 361 19.33 14.70 -16.54
CA THR A 361 18.99 13.32 -16.18
C THR A 361 18.69 12.50 -17.42
N THR A 362 18.82 11.18 -17.32
CA THR A 362 18.44 10.24 -18.38
C THR A 362 17.14 9.52 -18.02
N TRP A 363 16.42 9.08 -19.04
CA TRP A 363 15.26 8.23 -18.88
C TRP A 363 15.37 7.06 -19.84
N PRO A 364 15.23 5.81 -19.38
CA PRO A 364 15.33 4.65 -20.25
C PRO A 364 14.15 4.59 -21.23
N ALA A 365 14.29 3.81 -22.29
CA ALA A 365 13.15 3.47 -23.14
C ALA A 365 12.12 2.65 -22.35
N THR A 366 10.86 3.07 -22.43
CA THR A 366 9.75 2.43 -21.75
C THR A 366 8.70 1.94 -22.76
N PRO A 367 9.02 0.95 -23.60
CA PRO A 367 8.14 0.53 -24.69
C PRO A 367 6.82 -0.10 -24.21
N TRP A 368 6.78 -0.52 -22.96
CA TRP A 368 5.61 -1.05 -22.27
C TRP A 368 4.66 0.05 -21.73
N ALA A 369 5.12 1.29 -21.63
CA ALA A 369 4.29 2.43 -21.22
C ALA A 369 3.29 2.81 -22.34
N LEU A 370 2.35 3.71 -22.06
CA LEU A 370 1.49 4.23 -23.12
C LEU A 370 2.32 5.10 -24.09
N PRO A 371 2.12 4.93 -25.41
CA PRO A 371 2.87 5.68 -26.41
C PRO A 371 2.29 7.10 -26.56
N LEU A 372 2.57 7.94 -25.56
CA LEU A 372 2.07 9.32 -25.50
C LEU A 372 3.03 10.32 -26.17
N ALA A 373 2.46 11.36 -26.73
CA ALA A 373 3.16 12.54 -27.24
C ALA A 373 2.73 13.79 -26.45
N LEU A 374 3.51 14.88 -26.51
CA LEU A 374 3.19 16.11 -25.77
C LEU A 374 1.81 16.70 -26.13
N GLY A 375 1.34 16.49 -27.37
CA GLY A 375 0.03 16.92 -27.79
C GLY A 375 -1.15 16.15 -27.20
N ASP A 376 -0.91 14.99 -26.58
CA ASP A 376 -1.94 14.18 -25.94
C ASP A 376 -2.24 14.66 -24.51
N PHE A 377 -1.43 15.59 -24.00
CA PHE A 377 -1.64 16.15 -22.66
C PHE A 377 -2.59 17.34 -22.72
N PRO A 378 -3.43 17.56 -21.68
CA PRO A 378 -4.03 18.84 -21.49
C PRO A 378 -2.92 19.90 -21.47
N PRO A 379 -3.11 21.07 -22.08
CA PRO A 379 -2.12 22.12 -21.98
C PRO A 379 -1.86 22.39 -20.50
N LEU A 380 -0.58 22.32 -20.10
CA LEU A 380 -0.15 22.68 -18.76
C LEU A 380 -0.70 24.08 -18.50
N GLN A 381 -1.79 24.17 -17.77
CA GLN A 381 -2.38 25.45 -17.44
C GLN A 381 -1.32 26.21 -16.63
N LYS A 382 -0.91 27.34 -17.13
CA LYS A 382 -0.19 28.31 -16.32
C LYS A 382 -1.19 28.75 -15.26
N SER A 383 -1.16 28.11 -14.11
CA SER A 383 -1.90 28.57 -12.96
C SER A 383 -1.43 29.99 -12.66
N LYS A 384 -2.35 30.88 -12.34
CA LYS A 384 -2.03 32.26 -11.95
C LYS A 384 -1.70 32.37 -10.46
N SER A 385 -1.42 31.25 -9.80
CA SER A 385 -1.12 31.23 -8.38
C SER A 385 0.37 31.43 -8.11
N ALA A 386 0.73 31.85 -6.89
CA ALA A 386 2.11 31.97 -6.43
C ALA A 386 2.91 30.64 -6.50
N LEU A 387 2.27 29.54 -6.87
CA LEU A 387 2.85 28.22 -7.06
C LEU A 387 3.40 28.02 -8.48
N ASP A 388 3.10 28.92 -9.43
CA ASP A 388 3.45 28.80 -10.84
C ASP A 388 4.96 28.77 -11.13
N ASP A 389 5.74 29.38 -10.25
CA ASP A 389 7.19 29.44 -10.37
C ASP A 389 7.89 28.27 -9.65
N LYS A 390 7.11 27.36 -9.00
CA LYS A 390 7.69 26.23 -8.29
C LYS A 390 7.74 24.98 -9.18
N PRO A 391 8.93 24.41 -9.40
CA PRO A 391 9.14 23.36 -10.40
C PRO A 391 8.45 22.01 -10.11
N PHE A 392 7.79 21.85 -8.95
CA PHE A 392 7.13 20.59 -8.58
C PHE A 392 5.64 20.53 -8.95
N MET A 393 5.02 21.60 -9.37
CA MET A 393 3.60 21.64 -9.78
C MET A 393 3.40 21.29 -11.26
N LYS A 394 4.23 20.44 -11.79
CA LYS A 394 4.09 19.90 -13.15
C LYS A 394 3.39 18.55 -13.13
N ALA A 395 2.64 18.28 -12.07
CA ALA A 395 1.88 17.06 -11.89
C ALA A 395 0.42 17.28 -12.25
N GLU A 396 -0.17 16.28 -12.87
CA GLU A 396 -1.55 16.35 -13.29
C GLU A 396 -2.38 15.33 -12.51
N TRP A 397 -3.29 15.81 -11.70
CA TRP A 397 -4.29 14.97 -11.06
C TRP A 397 -5.54 14.79 -11.93
N PHE A 398 -5.55 15.36 -13.12
CA PHE A 398 -6.64 15.24 -14.08
C PHE A 398 -6.62 13.95 -14.90
N TRP A 399 -5.61 13.11 -14.71
CA TRP A 399 -5.47 11.87 -15.45
C TRP A 399 -6.21 10.77 -14.74
N GLU A 400 -7.46 10.68 -15.02
CA GLU A 400 -8.33 9.66 -14.50
C GLU A 400 -8.49 8.52 -15.51
N SER A 401 -8.55 7.30 -15.02
CA SER A 401 -8.85 6.12 -15.82
C SER A 401 -9.78 5.16 -15.08
N GLY A 402 -10.25 4.12 -15.79
CA GLY A 402 -11.10 3.11 -15.17
C GLY A 402 -12.59 3.50 -15.10
N PHE A 403 -13.04 4.44 -15.93
CA PHE A 403 -14.45 4.85 -16.03
C PHE A 403 -15.38 3.68 -16.37
N ASP A 404 -14.87 2.70 -17.12
CA ASP A 404 -15.53 1.49 -17.60
C ASP A 404 -15.20 0.23 -16.78
N LYS A 405 -14.45 0.39 -15.68
CA LYS A 405 -13.97 -0.72 -14.85
C LYS A 405 -14.69 -0.79 -13.52
N ASP A 406 -14.72 -1.97 -12.92
CA ASP A 406 -15.21 -2.12 -11.55
C ASP A 406 -14.18 -1.51 -10.57
N PRO A 407 -14.57 -0.47 -9.78
CA PRO A 407 -13.63 0.23 -8.90
C PRO A 407 -13.16 -0.60 -7.71
N ILE A 408 -13.66 -1.82 -7.55
CA ILE A 408 -13.27 -2.76 -6.50
C ILE A 408 -12.47 -3.92 -7.10
N LYS A 409 -13.02 -4.59 -8.10
CA LYS A 409 -12.39 -5.80 -8.69
C LYS A 409 -11.21 -5.45 -9.57
N ASP A 410 -11.32 -4.34 -10.30
CA ASP A 410 -10.30 -3.93 -11.28
C ASP A 410 -9.36 -2.85 -10.72
N LEU A 411 -9.35 -2.62 -9.40
CA LEU A 411 -8.61 -1.53 -8.77
C LEU A 411 -7.09 -1.58 -9.08
N GLU A 412 -6.47 -2.77 -9.01
CA GLU A 412 -5.06 -2.95 -9.35
C GLU A 412 -4.80 -2.73 -10.86
N TYR A 413 -5.70 -3.22 -11.71
CA TYR A 413 -5.64 -2.99 -13.16
C TYR A 413 -5.67 -1.49 -13.50
N ILE A 414 -6.56 -0.71 -12.87
CA ILE A 414 -6.68 0.73 -13.09
C ILE A 414 -5.40 1.45 -12.66
N ARG A 415 -4.85 1.10 -11.48
CA ARG A 415 -3.57 1.65 -11.02
C ARG A 415 -2.43 1.35 -11.99
N ASP A 416 -2.35 0.13 -12.50
CA ASP A 416 -1.31 -0.29 -13.43
C ASP A 416 -1.43 0.41 -14.78
N TRP A 417 -2.65 0.64 -15.25
CA TRP A 417 -2.89 1.49 -16.41
C TRP A 417 -2.39 2.93 -16.18
N ASN A 418 -2.68 3.49 -15.00
CA ASN A 418 -2.20 4.81 -14.63
C ASN A 418 -0.67 4.88 -14.56
N PHE A 419 0.00 3.83 -14.08
CA PHE A 419 1.47 3.75 -14.14
C PHE A 419 1.99 3.76 -15.57
N ARG A 420 1.36 3.01 -16.48
CA ARG A 420 1.72 3.07 -17.91
C ARG A 420 1.53 4.49 -18.48
N ALA A 421 0.47 5.18 -18.08
CA ALA A 421 0.22 6.56 -18.50
C ALA A 421 1.30 7.52 -17.94
N ILE A 422 1.61 7.45 -16.65
CA ILE A 422 2.64 8.29 -16.01
C ILE A 422 4.01 8.09 -16.67
N TYR A 423 4.42 6.85 -16.84
CA TYR A 423 5.72 6.55 -17.44
C TYR A 423 5.77 6.89 -18.93
N GLY A 424 4.65 6.75 -19.64
CA GLY A 424 4.53 7.20 -21.04
C GLY A 424 4.60 8.72 -21.16
N ALA A 425 3.92 9.44 -20.28
CA ALA A 425 3.97 10.88 -20.21
C ALA A 425 5.38 11.40 -19.91
N PHE A 426 6.03 10.83 -18.91
CA PHE A 426 7.40 11.23 -18.58
C PHE A 426 8.39 10.86 -19.70
N SER A 427 8.19 9.73 -20.37
CA SER A 427 8.96 9.35 -21.55
C SER A 427 8.79 10.34 -22.71
N ALA A 428 7.56 10.85 -22.93
CA ALA A 428 7.33 11.88 -23.95
C ALA A 428 8.08 13.18 -23.65
N LEU A 429 8.22 13.56 -22.38
CA LEU A 429 9.06 14.71 -21.97
C LEU A 429 10.54 14.44 -22.23
N LYS A 430 11.04 13.27 -21.80
CA LYS A 430 12.49 12.97 -21.77
C LYS A 430 13.06 12.48 -23.09
N ASN A 431 12.27 11.76 -23.88
CA ASN A 431 12.68 11.08 -25.10
C ASN A 431 11.96 11.61 -26.36
N GLY A 432 11.01 12.53 -26.20
CA GLY A 432 10.24 13.11 -27.29
C GLY A 432 11.00 14.22 -28.05
N PRO A 433 10.35 14.84 -29.07
CA PRO A 433 10.96 15.86 -29.91
C PRO A 433 11.47 17.08 -29.14
N GLU A 434 10.84 17.41 -28.02
CA GLU A 434 11.19 18.57 -27.19
C GLU A 434 12.10 18.23 -25.99
N HIS A 435 12.73 17.04 -26.00
CA HIS A 435 13.54 16.53 -24.88
C HIS A 435 14.59 17.51 -24.34
N ALA A 436 15.13 18.38 -25.20
CA ALA A 436 16.09 19.38 -24.78
C ALA A 436 15.56 20.38 -23.75
N LYS A 437 14.25 20.70 -23.82
CA LYS A 437 13.58 21.57 -22.82
C LYS A 437 13.44 20.89 -21.45
N TYR A 438 13.43 19.57 -21.43
CA TYR A 438 13.21 18.74 -20.25
C TYR A 438 14.46 17.96 -19.85
N ALA A 439 15.64 18.38 -20.32
CA ALA A 439 16.89 17.68 -20.05
C ALA A 439 17.15 17.46 -18.56
N GLN A 440 16.79 18.43 -17.71
CA GLN A 440 16.96 18.37 -16.26
C GLN A 440 15.77 17.75 -15.52
N ALA A 441 14.64 17.46 -16.19
CA ALA A 441 13.47 16.87 -15.53
C ALA A 441 13.82 15.50 -14.93
N ASP A 442 13.50 15.31 -13.65
CA ASP A 442 13.70 14.08 -12.89
C ASP A 442 12.39 13.72 -12.18
N LEU A 443 11.85 12.53 -12.45
CA LEU A 443 10.60 12.06 -11.86
C LEU A 443 10.83 11.80 -10.37
N LYS A 444 10.20 12.60 -9.51
CA LYS A 444 10.47 12.61 -8.08
C LYS A 444 9.48 11.79 -7.29
N TRP A 445 8.26 11.75 -7.74
CA TRP A 445 7.19 11.06 -7.02
C TRP A 445 6.09 10.64 -7.97
N ALA A 446 5.52 9.49 -7.71
CA ALA A 446 4.25 9.04 -8.25
C ALA A 446 3.51 8.29 -7.14
N SER A 447 2.24 8.57 -6.96
CA SER A 447 1.43 7.84 -5.99
C SER A 447 1.28 6.39 -6.41
N HIS A 448 1.70 5.44 -5.57
CA HIS A 448 1.38 4.02 -5.76
C HIS A 448 0.00 3.65 -5.22
N VAL A 449 -0.55 4.52 -4.38
CA VAL A 449 -1.92 4.44 -3.87
C VAL A 449 -2.81 5.25 -4.81
N GLY A 450 -3.76 4.61 -5.48
CA GLY A 450 -4.72 5.30 -6.30
C GLY A 450 -5.72 6.10 -5.46
N GLY A 451 -6.17 7.22 -6.01
CA GLY A 451 -7.26 8.02 -5.44
C GLY A 451 -8.58 7.69 -6.14
N PRO A 452 -9.31 6.62 -5.73
CA PRO A 452 -10.61 6.32 -6.31
C PRO A 452 -11.63 7.38 -5.90
N ARG A 453 -12.56 7.69 -6.81
CA ARG A 453 -13.59 8.72 -6.58
C ARG A 453 -14.90 8.09 -6.12
N GLU A 454 -15.31 7.03 -6.76
CA GLU A 454 -16.62 6.38 -6.57
C GLU A 454 -16.45 4.87 -6.46
N SER A 455 -17.14 4.29 -5.48
CA SER A 455 -17.19 2.85 -5.29
C SER A 455 -18.54 2.45 -4.66
N ARG A 456 -18.57 1.59 -3.64
CA ARG A 456 -19.80 1.22 -2.94
C ARG A 456 -20.35 2.40 -2.13
N LEU A 457 -21.64 2.64 -2.27
CA LEU A 457 -22.42 3.51 -1.40
C LEU A 457 -23.34 2.62 -0.55
N LEU A 458 -23.02 2.46 0.72
CA LEU A 458 -23.84 1.68 1.65
C LEU A 458 -25.21 2.33 1.77
N THR A 459 -26.27 1.52 1.75
CA THR A 459 -27.65 1.97 1.95
C THR A 459 -28.00 1.80 3.42
N GLY A 460 -28.36 2.90 4.08
CA GLY A 460 -28.75 2.91 5.49
C GLY A 460 -30.24 3.22 5.66
N ASP A 461 -30.76 2.91 6.85
CA ASP A 461 -32.11 3.28 7.24
C ASP A 461 -32.27 4.80 7.42
N ILE A 462 -31.16 5.46 7.76
CA ILE A 462 -31.07 6.92 7.93
C ILE A 462 -30.01 7.45 6.98
N ILE A 463 -30.38 8.41 6.16
CA ILE A 463 -29.48 9.16 5.28
C ILE A 463 -29.30 10.55 5.89
N LEU A 464 -28.06 10.93 6.13
CA LEU A 464 -27.67 12.23 6.70
C LEU A 464 -27.53 13.31 5.62
#